data_851dd9770dd8489cb96490b1a53a12b3
#
_entry.id   851dd9770dd8489cb96490b1a53a12b3
#
_cell.length_a   1.000
_cell.length_b   1.000
_cell.length_c   1.000
_cell.angle_alpha   90.00
_cell.angle_beta   90.00
_cell.angle_gamma   90.00
#
_symmetry.space_group_name_H-M   'P 1'
#
loop_
_entity.id
_entity.type
_entity.pdbx_description
1 polymer ?
#
loop_
_entity_poly.entity_id
_entity_poly.type
_entity_poly.pdbx_seq_one_letter_code
_entity_poly.pdbx_strand_id
1 'polypeptide(L)'
;MSATKIGYLIPLNNDFKEDTSLSNLPLSPGPNVIGRNNIPVSDKRLSRKHLTLTAAADGSANLLVEGTNPVVVKSGDQRKKLKSNEHVSIFDGDIIELIPGHHFFKYVISLSRKRPPCNGGTDNEEPSTKRMRKHAEPENGIGKGENCEEAIRGFRVSNDKFPLTFRLLRVQGLPGWANTSSVSIGDVIQGDVLVAILSNYMVDIDWLMPACPALAKVPHVLVIHGEGDGTLEHMKRRKCANWILHKPPLPISFGTHHSKAMLLVYPRGVRIIVHTANLIHVDWNNKSQGLWMQDFPWKDQNTPSTGCEFENDLVDYLSALKWPEFNANLPGLGNFKINPYFFKKFDYSSATVRLIASVPGYHTGPNLKKWGHMKLRTVLQECTFDKEFQKSPLIYQFSSLGSLDEKWMAELSSSMSSGFADDKTPLGLGEPLIIWPTVEDVRCSLEGYAGGSAIPSPQKNVEKGFLKKYWARWKASHTGRCRAMPHIKTFTRYNGQKLAWFLLTSSNLSKAAWGALQKNNSQLMIRSYELGVLFLPSMKRHGCSFSCTNNGVPSKDHRGSIKNPEVQKTNLVTLTWQDSHQNTDESSEVISLPVPYELPPQRYSSEDVPWSWDRRYTKKDVYGQVWPR
;
A
#
# COMPACT_ATOMS: atom_id res chain seq x y z
N MET A 1 11.97 -13.78 6.37
CA MET A 1 11.82 -15.06 5.66
C MET A 1 10.35 -15.21 5.38
N SER A 2 9.92 -15.21 4.11
CA SER A 2 8.58 -15.65 3.74
C SER A 2 8.42 -17.03 4.35
N ALA A 3 7.37 -17.25 5.16
CA ALA A 3 7.02 -18.58 5.62
C ALA A 3 6.93 -19.45 4.37
N THR A 4 7.86 -20.38 4.21
CA THR A 4 7.95 -21.24 3.03
C THR A 4 6.66 -22.02 3.00
N LYS A 5 5.75 -21.66 2.09
CA LYS A 5 4.53 -22.42 1.91
C LYS A 5 4.92 -23.77 1.35
N ILE A 6 4.57 -24.83 2.07
CA ILE A 6 4.90 -26.20 1.70
C ILE A 6 3.81 -26.85 0.85
N GLY A 7 2.61 -26.27 0.83
CA GLY A 7 1.49 -26.79 0.06
C GLY A 7 0.22 -25.98 0.24
N TYR A 8 -0.86 -26.51 -0.30
CA TYR A 8 -2.21 -25.93 -0.25
C TYR A 8 -3.26 -27.02 -0.05
N LEU A 9 -4.36 -26.66 0.62
CA LEU A 9 -5.63 -27.37 0.47
C LEU A 9 -6.47 -26.61 -0.55
N ILE A 10 -6.72 -27.23 -1.69
CA ILE A 10 -7.52 -26.69 -2.79
C ILE A 10 -8.95 -27.17 -2.62
N PRO A 11 -9.95 -26.26 -2.48
CA PRO A 11 -11.36 -26.66 -2.39
C PRO A 11 -11.82 -27.35 -3.68
N LEU A 12 -12.64 -28.38 -3.53
CA LEU A 12 -13.25 -29.09 -4.65
C LEU A 12 -14.78 -29.01 -4.54
N ASN A 13 -15.46 -28.96 -5.68
CA ASN A 13 -16.91 -29.10 -5.77
C ASN A 13 -17.35 -30.58 -5.65
N ASN A 14 -18.65 -30.86 -5.73
CA ASN A 14 -19.20 -32.22 -5.62
C ASN A 14 -18.77 -33.17 -6.74
N ASP A 15 -18.28 -32.65 -7.86
CA ASP A 15 -17.74 -33.42 -8.99
C ASP A 15 -16.21 -33.61 -8.87
N PHE A 16 -15.62 -33.28 -7.72
CA PHE A 16 -14.17 -33.34 -7.44
C PHE A 16 -13.32 -32.47 -8.38
N LYS A 17 -13.91 -31.44 -8.99
CA LYS A 17 -13.21 -30.39 -9.74
C LYS A 17 -12.90 -29.22 -8.80
N GLU A 18 -11.82 -28.50 -9.08
CA GLU A 18 -11.43 -27.32 -8.29
C GLU A 18 -12.57 -26.29 -8.24
N ASP A 19 -12.95 -25.91 -7.03
CA ASP A 19 -13.97 -24.90 -6.78
C ASP A 19 -13.32 -23.52 -6.71
N THR A 20 -13.30 -22.85 -7.86
CA THR A 20 -12.71 -21.51 -7.99
C THR A 20 -13.48 -20.41 -7.26
N SER A 21 -14.67 -20.70 -6.74
CA SER A 21 -15.46 -19.78 -5.91
C SER A 21 -14.91 -19.66 -4.49
N LEU A 22 -14.13 -20.64 -4.05
CA LEU A 22 -13.51 -20.70 -2.72
C LEU A 22 -11.99 -20.48 -2.82
N SER A 23 -11.41 -19.88 -1.80
CA SER A 23 -9.96 -19.65 -1.76
C SER A 23 -9.18 -20.86 -1.28
N ASN A 24 -8.02 -21.12 -1.91
CA ASN A 24 -7.07 -22.14 -1.48
C ASN A 24 -6.52 -21.83 -0.09
N LEU A 25 -6.42 -22.83 0.77
CA LEU A 25 -5.84 -22.71 2.12
C LEU A 25 -4.34 -22.99 2.06
N PRO A 26 -3.47 -21.99 2.27
CA PRO A 26 -2.02 -22.20 2.29
C PRO A 26 -1.60 -22.94 3.55
N LEU A 27 -0.67 -23.89 3.40
CA LEU A 27 -0.07 -24.65 4.49
C LEU A 27 1.36 -24.18 4.76
N SER A 28 1.66 -23.91 6.02
CA SER A 28 2.97 -23.53 6.52
C SER A 28 3.74 -24.74 7.09
N PRO A 29 5.08 -24.71 7.21
CA PRO A 29 5.82 -25.72 7.94
C PRO A 29 5.31 -25.86 9.37
N GLY A 30 5.13 -27.11 9.84
CA GLY A 30 4.59 -27.40 11.17
C GLY A 30 3.06 -27.56 11.20
N PRO A 31 2.42 -27.43 12.37
CA PRO A 31 1.00 -27.70 12.53
C PRO A 31 0.11 -26.59 11.95
N ASN A 32 -0.80 -26.99 11.06
CA ASN A 32 -1.84 -26.16 10.45
C ASN A 32 -3.21 -26.60 10.97
N VAL A 33 -3.84 -25.78 11.78
CA VAL A 33 -5.16 -26.08 12.34
C VAL A 33 -6.24 -25.75 11.33
N ILE A 34 -7.09 -26.71 10.99
CA ILE A 34 -8.22 -26.59 10.07
C ILE A 34 -9.52 -26.73 10.86
N GLY A 35 -10.41 -25.76 10.73
CA GLY A 35 -11.69 -25.76 11.42
C GLY A 35 -12.60 -24.63 10.95
N ARG A 36 -13.84 -24.56 11.42
CA ARG A 36 -14.88 -23.66 10.93
C ARG A 36 -14.53 -22.16 10.95
N ASN A 37 -13.47 -21.76 11.69
CA ASN A 37 -13.08 -20.35 11.80
C ASN A 37 -12.03 -19.93 10.77
N ASN A 38 -11.37 -20.87 10.09
CA ASN A 38 -10.24 -20.60 9.20
C ASN A 38 -10.34 -21.29 7.84
N ILE A 39 -11.51 -21.85 7.51
CA ILE A 39 -11.81 -22.38 6.19
C ILE A 39 -12.87 -21.51 5.48
N PRO A 40 -12.90 -21.52 4.15
CA PRO A 40 -13.83 -20.68 3.37
C PRO A 40 -15.28 -21.21 3.35
N VAL A 41 -15.66 -22.13 4.24
CA VAL A 41 -17.01 -22.70 4.30
C VAL A 41 -17.60 -22.55 5.72
N SER A 42 -18.91 -22.24 5.79
CA SER A 42 -19.63 -22.09 7.06
C SER A 42 -20.51 -23.32 7.31
N ASP A 43 -20.06 -24.22 8.18
CA ASP A 43 -20.83 -25.40 8.59
C ASP A 43 -20.71 -25.61 10.11
N LYS A 44 -21.85 -25.65 10.81
CA LYS A 44 -21.91 -25.84 12.26
C LYS A 44 -21.44 -27.22 12.74
N ARG A 45 -21.41 -28.20 11.83
CA ARG A 45 -20.90 -29.55 12.10
C ARG A 45 -19.38 -29.59 12.22
N LEU A 46 -18.67 -28.57 11.72
CA LEU A 46 -17.22 -28.43 11.85
C LEU A 46 -16.88 -27.86 13.22
N SER A 47 -15.94 -28.47 13.92
CA SER A 47 -15.39 -27.96 15.18
C SER A 47 -14.51 -26.73 14.88
N ARG A 48 -14.27 -25.86 15.88
CA ARG A 48 -13.33 -24.72 15.76
C ARG A 48 -11.91 -25.21 15.44
N LYS A 49 -11.52 -26.33 16.03
CA LYS A 49 -10.33 -27.11 15.73
C LYS A 49 -10.84 -28.49 15.29
N HIS A 50 -10.91 -28.73 13.99
CA HIS A 50 -11.54 -29.93 13.42
C HIS A 50 -10.51 -30.99 13.08
N LEU A 51 -9.41 -30.55 12.46
CA LEU A 51 -8.23 -31.37 12.25
C LEU A 51 -6.96 -30.49 12.27
N THR A 52 -5.81 -31.13 12.49
CA THR A 52 -4.50 -30.49 12.36
C THR A 52 -3.68 -31.25 11.33
N LEU A 53 -3.13 -30.49 10.35
CA LEU A 53 -2.18 -30.99 9.35
C LEU A 53 -0.77 -30.55 9.75
N THR A 54 0.09 -31.52 10.10
CA THR A 54 1.51 -31.27 10.38
C THR A 54 2.31 -31.72 9.16
N ALA A 55 2.80 -30.74 8.39
CA ALA A 55 3.50 -31.04 7.16
C ALA A 55 4.99 -31.29 7.40
N ALA A 56 5.53 -32.33 6.75
CA ALA A 56 6.91 -32.76 6.79
C ALA A 56 7.74 -32.15 5.64
N ALA A 57 9.08 -32.15 5.81
CA ALA A 57 10.00 -31.59 4.83
C ALA A 57 10.04 -32.40 3.50
N ASP A 58 9.63 -33.66 3.52
CA ASP A 58 9.54 -34.55 2.35
C ASP A 58 8.28 -34.33 1.50
N GLY A 59 7.38 -33.42 1.97
CA GLY A 59 6.13 -33.11 1.30
C GLY A 59 4.95 -33.99 1.74
N SER A 60 5.13 -34.95 2.60
CA SER A 60 4.01 -35.64 3.28
C SER A 60 3.44 -34.77 4.39
N ALA A 61 2.20 -35.02 4.79
CA ALA A 61 1.63 -34.38 5.97
C ALA A 61 0.94 -35.43 6.85
N ASN A 62 1.02 -35.25 8.16
CA ASN A 62 0.27 -36.06 9.12
C ASN A 62 -1.03 -35.32 9.49
N LEU A 63 -2.18 -35.92 9.18
CA LEU A 63 -3.51 -35.43 9.50
C LEU A 63 -3.96 -36.05 10.82
N LEU A 64 -4.27 -35.24 11.83
CA LEU A 64 -4.86 -35.62 13.10
C LEU A 64 -6.28 -35.03 13.20
N VAL A 65 -7.30 -35.86 13.47
CA VAL A 65 -8.68 -35.41 13.68
C VAL A 65 -8.87 -35.06 15.17
N GLU A 66 -9.29 -33.81 15.42
CA GLU A 66 -9.53 -33.28 16.76
C GLU A 66 -11.00 -32.92 17.01
N GLY A 67 -11.77 -32.83 15.93
CA GLY A 67 -13.21 -32.54 15.98
C GLY A 67 -14.04 -33.74 16.42
N THR A 68 -15.30 -33.48 16.80
CA THR A 68 -16.26 -34.51 17.19
C THR A 68 -16.82 -35.29 16.00
N ASN A 69 -16.89 -34.68 14.81
CA ASN A 69 -17.33 -35.33 13.60
C ASN A 69 -16.15 -35.97 12.85
N PRO A 70 -16.36 -37.15 12.23
CA PRO A 70 -15.29 -37.84 11.51
C PRO A 70 -14.89 -37.10 10.23
N VAL A 71 -13.64 -37.30 9.84
CA VAL A 71 -13.04 -36.86 8.58
C VAL A 71 -12.82 -38.06 7.67
N VAL A 72 -12.88 -37.89 6.36
CA VAL A 72 -12.53 -38.95 5.41
C VAL A 72 -11.34 -38.50 4.57
N VAL A 73 -10.36 -39.39 4.41
CA VAL A 73 -9.25 -39.22 3.47
C VAL A 73 -9.39 -40.22 2.34
N LYS A 74 -9.30 -39.73 1.10
CA LYS A 74 -9.34 -40.54 -0.12
C LYS A 74 -7.98 -40.42 -0.81
N SER A 75 -7.26 -41.57 -0.90
CA SER A 75 -5.98 -41.73 -1.60
C SER A 75 -6.20 -42.71 -2.76
N GLY A 76 -6.22 -42.20 -3.99
CA GLY A 76 -6.64 -43.01 -5.17
C GLY A 76 -8.03 -43.56 -4.98
N ASP A 77 -8.20 -44.91 -5.06
CA ASP A 77 -9.47 -45.61 -4.88
C ASP A 77 -9.76 -45.98 -3.42
N GLN A 78 -8.83 -45.79 -2.53
CA GLN A 78 -9.01 -46.10 -1.10
C GLN A 78 -9.63 -44.92 -0.35
N ARG A 79 -10.66 -45.22 0.46
CA ARG A 79 -11.37 -44.24 1.28
C ARG A 79 -11.32 -44.65 2.74
N LYS A 80 -10.64 -43.87 3.58
CA LYS A 80 -10.47 -44.12 5.00
C LYS A 80 -11.22 -43.08 5.83
N LYS A 81 -12.11 -43.56 6.71
CA LYS A 81 -12.84 -42.71 7.67
C LYS A 81 -12.08 -42.66 8.98
N LEU A 82 -11.83 -41.47 9.48
CA LEU A 82 -11.09 -41.21 10.74
C LEU A 82 -12.01 -40.59 11.79
N LYS A 83 -11.96 -41.08 13.00
CA LYS A 83 -12.67 -40.55 14.17
C LYS A 83 -11.76 -39.58 14.95
N SER A 84 -12.33 -38.89 15.96
CA SER A 84 -11.56 -38.04 16.88
C SER A 84 -10.37 -38.78 17.47
N ASN A 85 -9.21 -38.10 17.52
CA ASN A 85 -7.89 -38.59 17.97
C ASN A 85 -7.24 -39.65 17.03
N GLU A 86 -7.81 -39.97 15.90
CA GLU A 86 -7.16 -40.79 14.88
C GLU A 86 -6.30 -39.93 13.93
N HIS A 87 -5.23 -40.52 13.40
CA HIS A 87 -4.31 -39.85 12.48
C HIS A 87 -4.00 -40.71 11.26
N VAL A 88 -3.56 -40.04 10.17
CA VAL A 88 -3.13 -40.69 8.94
C VAL A 88 -2.11 -39.78 8.21
N SER A 89 -1.15 -40.40 7.53
CA SER A 89 -0.29 -39.66 6.59
C SER A 89 -1.02 -39.44 5.29
N ILE A 90 -0.94 -38.23 4.75
CA ILE A 90 -1.49 -37.83 3.45
C ILE A 90 -0.37 -37.37 2.52
N PHE A 91 -0.59 -37.53 1.22
CA PHE A 91 0.36 -37.29 0.16
C PHE A 91 -0.23 -36.35 -0.89
N ASP A 92 0.61 -35.84 -1.79
CA ASP A 92 0.20 -34.97 -2.88
C ASP A 92 -0.91 -35.60 -3.71
N GLY A 93 -2.02 -34.87 -3.91
CA GLY A 93 -3.19 -35.33 -4.62
C GLY A 93 -4.28 -35.97 -3.77
N ASP A 94 -4.03 -36.30 -2.50
CA ASP A 94 -5.05 -36.87 -1.61
C ASP A 94 -6.21 -35.90 -1.37
N ILE A 95 -7.43 -36.43 -1.25
CA ILE A 95 -8.64 -35.65 -1.01
C ILE A 95 -9.12 -35.85 0.43
N ILE A 96 -9.39 -34.75 1.10
CA ILE A 96 -9.90 -34.69 2.46
C ILE A 96 -11.36 -34.24 2.42
N GLU A 97 -12.28 -35.06 2.96
CA GLU A 97 -13.65 -34.67 3.22
C GLU A 97 -13.74 -34.23 4.68
N LEU A 98 -13.91 -32.94 4.93
CA LEU A 98 -13.98 -32.43 6.32
C LEU A 98 -15.19 -32.96 7.09
N ILE A 99 -16.29 -33.24 6.38
CA ILE A 99 -17.43 -34.02 6.84
C ILE A 99 -17.68 -35.10 5.79
N PRO A 100 -17.95 -36.35 6.13
CA PRO A 100 -18.19 -37.41 5.15
C PRO A 100 -19.22 -37.01 4.09
N GLY A 101 -18.78 -36.95 2.83
CA GLY A 101 -19.59 -36.52 1.69
C GLY A 101 -19.75 -35.01 1.52
N HIS A 102 -19.04 -34.19 2.30
CA HIS A 102 -19.13 -32.72 2.22
C HIS A 102 -17.77 -32.07 2.43
N HIS A 103 -17.59 -30.89 1.83
CA HIS A 103 -16.41 -30.02 1.99
C HIS A 103 -15.11 -30.73 1.62
N PHE A 104 -14.94 -30.95 0.32
CA PHE A 104 -13.79 -31.66 -0.25
C PHE A 104 -12.62 -30.70 -0.45
N PHE A 105 -11.42 -31.14 -0.06
CA PHE A 105 -10.16 -30.41 -0.26
C PHE A 105 -9.10 -31.35 -0.79
N LYS A 106 -8.40 -30.93 -1.85
CA LYS A 106 -7.24 -31.65 -2.39
C LYS A 106 -5.97 -31.12 -1.72
N TYR A 107 -5.14 -32.02 -1.19
CA TYR A 107 -3.82 -31.67 -0.68
C TYR A 107 -2.83 -31.58 -1.84
N VAL A 108 -2.12 -30.44 -1.97
CA VAL A 108 -1.15 -30.17 -3.04
C VAL A 108 0.13 -29.61 -2.45
N ILE A 109 1.27 -30.21 -2.83
CA ILE A 109 2.61 -29.83 -2.37
C ILE A 109 3.19 -28.76 -3.30
N SER A 110 3.77 -27.69 -2.72
CA SER A 110 4.49 -26.66 -3.46
C SER A 110 5.99 -26.94 -3.42
N LEU A 111 6.48 -27.84 -4.27
CA LEU A 111 7.92 -28.13 -4.40
C LEU A 111 8.60 -27.04 -5.24
N SER A 112 9.43 -26.22 -4.64
CA SER A 112 10.50 -25.52 -5.35
C SER A 112 11.56 -26.54 -5.76
N ARG A 113 11.55 -26.98 -7.03
CA ARG A 113 12.56 -27.87 -7.59
C ARG A 113 13.94 -27.18 -7.59
N LYS A 114 14.79 -27.53 -6.64
CA LYS A 114 16.25 -27.46 -6.83
C LYS A 114 16.68 -28.67 -7.64
N ARG A 115 17.13 -28.46 -8.88
CA ARG A 115 17.81 -29.50 -9.66
C ARG A 115 19.18 -29.77 -9.03
N PRO A 116 19.56 -31.03 -8.82
CA PRO A 116 20.97 -31.39 -8.61
C PRO A 116 21.74 -31.39 -9.96
N PRO A 117 23.05 -31.19 -9.95
CA PRO A 117 23.85 -31.14 -11.17
C PRO A 117 24.01 -32.55 -11.78
N CYS A 118 23.72 -32.68 -13.07
CA CYS A 118 24.01 -33.88 -13.86
C CYS A 118 25.46 -33.86 -14.34
N ASN A 119 26.18 -34.93 -14.03
CA ASN A 119 27.39 -35.34 -14.77
C ASN A 119 27.00 -36.29 -15.90
N GLY A 120 27.60 -36.03 -17.01
CA GLY A 120 27.86 -36.57 -18.30
C GLY A 120 27.42 -38.00 -18.71
N GLY A 121 27.17 -38.11 -20.01
CA GLY A 121 27.18 -39.36 -20.78
C GLY A 121 26.28 -39.33 -22.00
N THR A 122 26.90 -39.07 -23.14
CA THR A 122 26.65 -39.38 -24.57
C THR A 122 25.50 -40.38 -24.91
N ASP A 123 24.68 -40.11 -25.89
CA ASP A 123 24.62 -40.51 -27.29
C ASP A 123 23.20 -40.53 -27.89
N ASN A 124 23.12 -39.89 -29.06
CA ASN A 124 22.38 -40.21 -30.29
C ASN A 124 20.92 -40.67 -30.35
N GLU A 125 20.11 -39.91 -31.01
CA GLU A 125 19.45 -40.08 -32.33
C GLU A 125 18.12 -39.36 -32.45
N GLU A 126 18.03 -38.50 -33.44
CA GLU A 126 16.82 -38.02 -34.13
C GLU A 126 16.36 -39.10 -35.18
N PRO A 127 15.23 -38.98 -35.94
CA PRO A 127 14.25 -37.90 -36.10
C PRO A 127 12.79 -38.34 -36.34
N SER A 128 11.90 -37.43 -36.46
CA SER A 128 10.99 -37.17 -37.62
C SER A 128 9.58 -36.69 -37.28
N THR A 129 9.32 -35.51 -37.76
CA THR A 129 8.17 -34.92 -38.49
C THR A 129 6.79 -35.62 -38.44
N LYS A 130 5.73 -34.84 -38.10
CA LYS A 130 4.69 -34.43 -39.08
C LYS A 130 3.65 -33.46 -38.53
N ARG A 131 3.43 -32.44 -39.36
CA ARG A 131 2.34 -31.43 -39.39
C ARG A 131 0.94 -32.06 -39.42
N MET A 132 -0.08 -31.34 -38.86
CA MET A 132 -1.23 -30.77 -39.58
C MET A 132 -2.23 -30.12 -38.62
N ARG A 133 -2.44 -28.84 -38.81
CA ARG A 133 -3.56 -28.04 -39.31
C ARG A 133 -4.87 -28.02 -38.50
N LYS A 134 -5.13 -26.80 -38.02
CA LYS A 134 -6.32 -25.92 -38.10
C LYS A 134 -7.71 -26.54 -38.02
N HIS A 135 -8.50 -26.04 -37.06
CA HIS A 135 -9.78 -25.41 -37.37
C HIS A 135 -10.12 -24.29 -36.36
N ALA A 136 -10.73 -23.24 -36.89
CA ALA A 136 -10.98 -21.95 -36.30
C ALA A 136 -12.34 -21.91 -35.56
N GLU A 137 -12.37 -21.15 -34.48
CA GLU A 137 -13.34 -20.19 -33.93
C GLU A 137 -14.80 -20.58 -33.67
N PRO A 138 -15.50 -19.97 -32.66
CA PRO A 138 -15.83 -18.54 -32.71
C PRO A 138 -15.54 -17.75 -31.43
N GLU A 139 -15.22 -16.48 -31.70
CA GLU A 139 -15.12 -15.38 -30.75
C GLU A 139 -16.36 -15.20 -29.89
N ASN A 140 -16.16 -14.98 -28.58
CA ASN A 140 -16.99 -14.02 -27.85
C ASN A 140 -16.18 -13.34 -26.74
N GLY A 141 -16.20 -12.02 -26.82
CA GLY A 141 -15.33 -11.08 -26.18
C GLY A 141 -15.25 -11.14 -24.66
N ILE A 142 -14.01 -11.20 -24.17
CA ILE A 142 -13.60 -10.66 -22.89
C ILE A 142 -12.22 -10.01 -23.10
N GLY A 143 -12.22 -8.87 -23.78
CA GLY A 143 -11.02 -8.08 -24.05
C GLY A 143 -10.75 -7.00 -23.03
N LYS A 144 -10.89 -7.25 -21.71
CA LYS A 144 -10.55 -6.27 -20.65
C LYS A 144 -9.59 -6.79 -19.56
N GLY A 145 -9.30 -8.08 -19.50
CA GLY A 145 -8.44 -8.66 -18.47
C GLY A 145 -6.95 -8.57 -18.76
N GLU A 146 -6.58 -8.72 -20.02
CA GLU A 146 -5.17 -8.77 -20.43
C GLU A 146 -4.43 -7.43 -20.27
N ASN A 147 -5.09 -6.31 -20.62
CA ASN A 147 -4.49 -4.97 -20.50
C ASN A 147 -4.23 -4.54 -19.05
N CYS A 148 -5.09 -4.95 -18.09
CA CYS A 148 -4.89 -4.64 -16.68
C CYS A 148 -3.72 -5.43 -16.07
N GLU A 149 -3.59 -6.69 -16.43
CA GLU A 149 -2.49 -7.54 -15.97
C GLU A 149 -1.14 -7.04 -16.50
N GLU A 150 -1.08 -6.61 -17.75
CA GLU A 150 0.13 -6.10 -18.38
C GLU A 150 0.53 -4.75 -17.82
N ALA A 151 -0.41 -3.84 -17.58
CA ALA A 151 -0.16 -2.57 -16.94
C ALA A 151 0.44 -2.73 -15.53
N ILE A 152 -0.01 -3.72 -14.75
CA ILE A 152 0.54 -4.02 -13.42
C ILE A 152 1.89 -4.72 -13.51
N ARG A 153 2.12 -5.57 -14.51
CA ARG A 153 3.42 -6.22 -14.76
C ARG A 153 4.56 -5.23 -14.96
N GLY A 154 4.31 -4.09 -15.58
CA GLY A 154 5.29 -3.01 -15.72
C GLY A 154 5.82 -2.46 -14.39
N PHE A 155 5.11 -2.71 -13.28
CA PHE A 155 5.49 -2.34 -11.92
C PHE A 155 6.14 -3.46 -11.10
N ARG A 156 6.56 -4.56 -11.72
CA ARG A 156 7.20 -5.65 -10.98
C ARG A 156 8.41 -5.16 -10.20
N VAL A 157 8.41 -5.44 -8.91
CA VAL A 157 9.61 -5.35 -8.07
C VAL A 157 10.49 -6.53 -8.45
N SER A 158 11.68 -6.28 -9.00
CA SER A 158 12.70 -7.33 -9.00
C SER A 158 13.07 -7.63 -7.54
N ASN A 159 13.37 -8.90 -7.23
CA ASN A 159 13.70 -9.32 -5.88
C ASN A 159 14.84 -8.52 -5.22
N ASP A 160 15.64 -7.81 -6.02
CA ASP A 160 16.86 -7.13 -5.62
C ASP A 160 16.77 -5.59 -5.65
N LYS A 161 15.71 -5.01 -6.23
CA LYS A 161 15.62 -3.55 -6.42
C LYS A 161 14.19 -3.08 -6.18
N PHE A 162 14.01 -2.27 -5.15
CA PHE A 162 12.78 -1.50 -5.01
C PHE A 162 12.90 -0.26 -5.91
N PRO A 163 12.19 -0.19 -7.04
CA PRO A 163 12.19 1.03 -7.82
C PRO A 163 11.61 2.16 -6.97
N LEU A 164 12.18 3.32 -7.19
CA LEU A 164 11.87 4.58 -6.51
C LEU A 164 10.50 5.08 -6.93
N THR A 165 9.44 4.43 -6.50
CA THR A 165 8.11 4.84 -6.90
C THR A 165 7.10 4.63 -5.80
N PHE A 166 5.94 5.21 -6.02
CA PHE A 166 4.74 4.87 -5.31
C PHE A 166 4.36 3.40 -5.57
N ARG A 167 4.05 2.68 -4.49
CA ARG A 167 3.61 1.29 -4.51
C ARG A 167 2.34 1.10 -3.71
N LEU A 168 1.49 0.18 -4.19
CA LEU A 168 0.35 -0.29 -3.42
C LEU A 168 0.81 -1.35 -2.42
N LEU A 169 0.17 -1.42 -1.25
CA LEU A 169 0.42 -2.48 -0.29
C LEU A 169 -0.29 -3.76 -0.71
N ARG A 170 0.27 -4.90 -0.30
CA ARG A 170 -0.32 -6.22 -0.52
C ARG A 170 -1.65 -6.33 0.21
N VAL A 171 -2.67 -6.88 -0.46
CA VAL A 171 -3.98 -7.17 0.13
C VAL A 171 -4.24 -8.67 0.07
N GLN A 172 -4.59 -9.25 1.21
CA GLN A 172 -4.99 -10.66 1.30
C GLN A 172 -6.36 -10.87 0.65
N GLY A 173 -6.57 -12.05 0.05
CA GLY A 173 -7.84 -12.38 -0.60
C GLY A 173 -8.06 -11.76 -1.99
N LEU A 174 -7.08 -11.04 -2.53
CA LEU A 174 -7.07 -10.60 -3.92
C LEU A 174 -6.37 -11.62 -4.84
N PRO A 175 -6.72 -11.65 -6.14
CA PRO A 175 -6.00 -12.46 -7.12
C PRO A 175 -4.50 -12.15 -7.12
N GLY A 176 -3.68 -13.14 -7.46
CA GLY A 176 -2.22 -12.99 -7.46
C GLY A 176 -1.72 -11.81 -8.30
N TRP A 177 -2.31 -11.59 -9.47
CA TRP A 177 -1.96 -10.50 -10.38
C TRP A 177 -2.18 -9.10 -9.75
N ALA A 178 -3.21 -8.92 -8.91
CA ALA A 178 -3.49 -7.66 -8.22
C ALA A 178 -2.43 -7.30 -7.16
N ASN A 179 -1.60 -8.27 -6.76
CA ASN A 179 -0.51 -8.12 -5.80
C ASN A 179 0.89 -8.20 -6.42
N THR A 180 1.02 -8.31 -7.75
CA THR A 180 2.30 -8.59 -8.42
C THR A 180 3.39 -7.57 -8.09
N SER A 181 3.04 -6.29 -7.95
CA SER A 181 3.98 -5.19 -7.65
C SER A 181 3.77 -4.58 -6.27
N SER A 182 3.03 -5.28 -5.41
CA SER A 182 2.70 -4.80 -4.08
C SER A 182 3.73 -5.24 -3.06
N VAL A 183 3.85 -4.47 -1.99
CA VAL A 183 4.80 -4.71 -0.90
C VAL A 183 4.09 -4.97 0.42
N SER A 184 4.71 -5.79 1.26
CA SER A 184 4.34 -6.03 2.66
C SER A 184 5.29 -5.26 3.60
N ILE A 185 4.99 -5.23 4.90
CA ILE A 185 5.86 -4.57 5.87
C ILE A 185 7.25 -5.22 5.94
N GLY A 186 7.34 -6.54 5.79
CA GLY A 186 8.61 -7.26 5.77
C GLY A 186 9.46 -7.00 4.53
N ASP A 187 8.84 -6.58 3.40
CA ASP A 187 9.57 -6.16 2.20
C ASP A 187 10.17 -4.76 2.36
N VAL A 188 9.56 -3.92 3.20
CA VAL A 188 9.97 -2.52 3.43
C VAL A 188 11.08 -2.40 4.47
N ILE A 189 10.95 -3.13 5.59
CA ILE A 189 11.91 -3.15 6.69
C ILE A 189 12.74 -4.42 6.61
N GLN A 190 13.87 -4.37 5.92
CA GLN A 190 14.78 -5.50 5.72
C GLN A 190 16.22 -5.04 5.67
N GLY A 191 17.16 -5.98 5.80
CA GLY A 191 18.60 -5.72 5.78
C GLY A 191 19.12 -5.20 7.14
N ASP A 192 20.32 -4.64 7.13
CA ASP A 192 21.06 -4.23 8.34
C ASP A 192 20.63 -2.84 8.80
N VAL A 193 19.41 -2.73 9.32
CA VAL A 193 18.88 -1.47 9.88
C VAL A 193 19.55 -1.18 11.22
N LEU A 194 20.21 -0.03 11.34
CA LEU A 194 20.91 0.43 12.54
C LEU A 194 20.02 1.28 13.44
N VAL A 195 19.19 2.13 12.84
CA VAL A 195 18.19 2.96 13.55
C VAL A 195 16.88 2.90 12.77
N ALA A 196 15.78 2.69 13.47
CA ALA A 196 14.44 2.80 12.90
C ALA A 196 13.63 3.86 13.64
N ILE A 197 13.13 4.85 12.91
CA ILE A 197 12.15 5.82 13.42
C ILE A 197 10.83 5.50 12.74
N LEU A 198 9.85 5.06 13.51
CA LEU A 198 8.52 4.69 13.05
C LEU A 198 7.53 5.74 13.53
N SER A 199 7.02 6.55 12.61
CA SER A 199 6.02 7.58 12.90
C SER A 199 4.66 7.07 12.45
N ASN A 200 3.69 6.93 13.38
CA ASN A 200 2.37 6.40 13.06
C ASN A 200 1.29 6.87 14.04
N TYR A 201 0.03 6.83 13.61
CA TYR A 201 -1.11 7.16 14.47
C TYR A 201 -1.45 6.00 15.41
N MET A 202 -1.66 4.78 14.86
CA MET A 202 -2.00 3.57 15.60
C MET A 202 -0.91 2.51 15.42
N VAL A 203 -0.54 1.84 16.51
CA VAL A 203 0.50 0.80 16.52
C VAL A 203 0.05 -0.40 17.33
N ASP A 204 -0.20 -1.51 16.65
CA ASP A 204 -0.42 -2.83 17.26
C ASP A 204 0.92 -3.57 17.33
N ILE A 205 1.54 -3.54 18.49
CA ILE A 205 2.86 -4.13 18.70
C ILE A 205 2.83 -5.67 18.65
N ASP A 206 1.71 -6.28 19.04
CA ASP A 206 1.55 -7.73 19.05
C ASP A 206 1.45 -8.30 17.63
N TRP A 207 0.89 -7.51 16.71
CA TRP A 207 0.92 -7.82 15.29
C TRP A 207 2.24 -7.42 14.62
N LEU A 208 2.77 -6.24 14.93
CA LEU A 208 3.93 -5.67 14.25
C LEU A 208 5.19 -6.54 14.41
N MET A 209 5.43 -7.06 15.61
CA MET A 209 6.63 -7.84 15.91
C MET A 209 6.69 -9.16 15.12
N PRO A 210 5.65 -10.01 15.07
CA PRO A 210 5.67 -11.20 14.22
C PRO A 210 5.59 -10.87 12.71
N ALA A 211 4.93 -9.79 12.31
CA ALA A 211 4.86 -9.37 10.90
C ALA A 211 6.19 -8.84 10.36
N CYS A 212 7.03 -8.28 11.24
CA CYS A 212 8.35 -7.74 10.88
C CYS A 212 9.41 -8.13 11.92
N PRO A 213 9.87 -9.39 11.96
CA PRO A 213 10.87 -9.86 12.94
C PRO A 213 12.20 -9.10 12.88
N ALA A 214 12.50 -8.45 11.76
CA ALA A 214 13.69 -7.61 11.61
C ALA A 214 13.74 -6.48 12.64
N LEU A 215 12.59 -5.91 13.03
CA LEU A 215 12.51 -4.84 14.03
C LEU A 215 13.03 -5.25 15.42
N ALA A 216 12.91 -6.51 15.80
CA ALA A 216 13.45 -7.00 17.07
C ALA A 216 14.98 -6.95 17.12
N LYS A 217 15.64 -6.96 15.96
CA LYS A 217 17.10 -6.96 15.81
C LYS A 217 17.68 -5.56 15.64
N VAL A 218 16.84 -4.54 15.40
CA VAL A 218 17.31 -3.16 15.23
C VAL A 218 17.82 -2.62 16.54
N PRO A 219 19.09 -2.14 16.63
CA PRO A 219 19.69 -1.68 17.88
C PRO A 219 18.97 -0.49 18.52
N HIS A 220 18.42 0.41 17.71
CA HIS A 220 17.77 1.63 18.18
C HIS A 220 16.45 1.84 17.44
N VAL A 221 15.33 1.84 18.18
CA VAL A 221 13.99 2.07 17.61
C VAL A 221 13.30 3.21 18.36
N LEU A 222 12.88 4.22 17.63
CA LEU A 222 12.00 5.28 18.11
C LEU A 222 10.63 5.13 17.47
N VAL A 223 9.59 5.00 18.30
CA VAL A 223 8.18 4.99 17.84
C VAL A 223 7.54 6.32 18.22
N ILE A 224 7.16 7.09 17.21
CA ILE A 224 6.41 8.34 17.34
C ILE A 224 4.95 7.99 17.09
N HIS A 225 4.08 8.12 18.10
CA HIS A 225 2.73 7.55 18.04
C HIS A 225 1.63 8.56 18.41
N GLY A 226 0.40 8.25 17.96
CA GLY A 226 -0.82 8.99 18.31
C GLY A 226 -1.71 8.28 19.34
N GLU A 227 -1.25 7.18 19.92
CA GLU A 227 -2.04 6.29 20.78
C GLU A 227 -2.54 6.95 22.06
N GLY A 228 -3.70 6.50 22.51
CA GLY A 228 -4.25 6.82 23.81
C GLY A 228 -3.59 6.06 24.96
N ASP A 229 -3.91 6.44 26.21
CA ASP A 229 -3.19 5.97 27.40
C ASP A 229 -3.26 4.45 27.59
N GLY A 230 -4.40 3.81 27.34
CA GLY A 230 -4.54 2.34 27.49
C GLY A 230 -3.64 1.55 26.53
N THR A 231 -3.64 1.93 25.26
CA THR A 231 -2.77 1.32 24.23
C THR A 231 -1.30 1.62 24.52
N LEU A 232 -0.98 2.83 24.96
CA LEU A 232 0.37 3.23 25.33
C LEU A 232 0.93 2.36 26.46
N GLU A 233 0.16 2.10 27.51
CA GLU A 233 0.57 1.22 28.63
C GLU A 233 0.77 -0.23 28.16
N HIS A 234 -0.06 -0.72 27.23
CA HIS A 234 0.16 -2.01 26.59
C HIS A 234 1.47 -2.04 25.79
N MET A 235 1.72 -1.03 24.95
CA MET A 235 2.96 -0.90 24.19
C MET A 235 4.20 -0.85 25.09
N LYS A 236 4.16 -0.11 26.20
CA LYS A 236 5.27 -0.03 27.18
C LYS A 236 5.65 -1.39 27.75
N ARG A 237 4.66 -2.27 28.02
CA ARG A 237 4.89 -3.62 28.56
C ARG A 237 5.44 -4.60 27.52
N ARG A 238 5.05 -4.42 26.24
CA ARG A 238 5.33 -5.37 25.15
C ARG A 238 6.55 -5.00 24.29
N LYS A 239 6.97 -3.73 24.29
CA LYS A 239 8.10 -3.27 23.50
C LYS A 239 9.43 -3.91 23.93
N CYS A 240 10.38 -3.98 23.02
CA CYS A 240 11.76 -4.32 23.34
C CYS A 240 12.41 -3.22 24.21
N ALA A 241 13.40 -3.58 25.01
CA ALA A 241 14.06 -2.65 25.94
C ALA A 241 14.69 -1.44 25.23
N ASN A 242 15.22 -1.67 24.03
CA ASN A 242 15.85 -0.66 23.16
C ASN A 242 14.87 0.26 22.40
N TRP A 243 13.57 0.15 22.63
CA TRP A 243 12.57 0.99 22.00
C TRP A 243 12.24 2.22 22.84
N ILE A 244 12.24 3.39 22.21
CA ILE A 244 11.79 4.66 22.75
C ILE A 244 10.41 4.96 22.20
N LEU A 245 9.45 5.28 23.08
CA LEU A 245 8.11 5.72 22.68
C LEU A 245 7.98 7.22 22.89
N HIS A 246 7.45 7.94 21.91
CA HIS A 246 7.25 9.38 21.94
C HIS A 246 5.90 9.79 21.39
N LYS A 247 5.19 10.66 22.12
CA LYS A 247 3.95 11.29 21.68
C LYS A 247 4.21 12.75 21.38
N PRO A 248 4.09 13.21 20.11
CA PRO A 248 4.35 14.60 19.76
C PRO A 248 3.36 15.56 20.43
N PRO A 249 3.76 16.81 20.73
CA PRO A 249 2.87 17.79 21.34
C PRO A 249 1.74 18.17 20.39
N LEU A 250 0.52 18.27 20.93
CA LEU A 250 -0.67 18.69 20.20
C LEU A 250 -1.24 19.96 20.85
N PRO A 251 -0.78 21.14 20.43
CA PRO A 251 -1.10 22.41 21.10
C PRO A 251 -2.53 22.88 20.87
N ILE A 252 -3.26 22.26 19.94
CA ILE A 252 -4.64 22.61 19.61
C ILE A 252 -5.54 21.41 19.86
N SER A 253 -6.65 21.60 20.57
CA SER A 253 -7.61 20.55 20.89
C SER A 253 -8.13 19.84 19.63
N PHE A 254 -8.45 18.54 19.78
CA PHE A 254 -8.92 17.66 18.70
C PHE A 254 -7.90 17.48 17.56
N GLY A 255 -6.63 17.77 17.79
CA GLY A 255 -5.54 17.39 16.89
C GLY A 255 -5.10 15.95 17.11
N THR A 256 -4.43 15.38 16.11
CA THR A 256 -3.86 14.03 16.15
C THR A 256 -2.46 14.01 15.56
N HIS A 257 -1.64 13.09 16.03
CA HIS A 257 -0.45 12.69 15.28
C HIS A 257 -0.90 11.63 14.25
N HIS A 258 -1.14 12.06 13.02
CA HIS A 258 -1.74 11.18 12.01
C HIS A 258 -0.78 10.82 10.86
N SER A 259 0.43 11.35 10.87
CA SER A 259 1.47 11.02 9.89
C SER A 259 1.89 9.57 9.96
N LYS A 260 2.27 9.02 8.82
CA LYS A 260 2.73 7.64 8.67
C LYS A 260 4.00 7.65 7.85
N ALA A 261 5.13 7.48 8.54
CA ALA A 261 6.45 7.47 7.91
C ALA A 261 7.40 6.53 8.63
N MET A 262 8.42 6.08 7.92
CA MET A 262 9.53 5.34 8.50
C MET A 262 10.83 5.93 7.97
N LEU A 263 11.80 6.12 8.86
CA LEU A 263 13.16 6.51 8.53
C LEU A 263 14.07 5.40 9.02
N LEU A 264 14.69 4.68 8.11
CA LEU A 264 15.53 3.52 8.39
C LEU A 264 16.98 3.86 8.03
N VAL A 265 17.85 3.93 9.03
CA VAL A 265 19.28 4.22 8.84
C VAL A 265 20.02 2.90 8.65
N TYR A 266 20.83 2.86 7.62
CA TYR A 266 21.68 1.72 7.23
C TYR A 266 23.15 2.13 7.22
N PRO A 267 24.09 1.19 7.19
CA PRO A 267 25.52 1.51 7.01
C PRO A 267 25.81 2.39 5.79
N ARG A 268 25.02 2.22 4.71
CA ARG A 268 25.23 2.92 3.43
C ARG A 268 24.43 4.20 3.26
N GLY A 269 23.40 4.45 4.09
CA GLY A 269 22.54 5.61 3.90
C GLY A 269 21.26 5.55 4.71
N VAL A 270 20.22 6.22 4.25
CA VAL A 270 18.89 6.25 4.88
C VAL A 270 17.80 5.93 3.87
N ARG A 271 16.85 5.12 4.27
CA ARG A 271 15.59 4.88 3.56
C ARG A 271 14.50 5.74 4.18
N ILE A 272 13.88 6.59 3.38
CA ILE A 272 12.73 7.39 3.78
C ILE A 272 11.48 6.78 3.15
N ILE A 273 10.46 6.53 3.99
CA ILE A 273 9.21 5.93 3.58
C ILE A 273 8.07 6.83 4.07
N VAL A 274 7.15 7.17 3.18
CA VAL A 274 5.87 7.83 3.52
C VAL A 274 4.75 6.93 3.04
N HIS A 275 3.82 6.59 3.93
CA HIS A 275 2.77 5.62 3.64
C HIS A 275 1.42 6.03 4.25
N THR A 276 0.36 5.25 3.98
CA THR A 276 -1.01 5.58 4.42
C THR A 276 -1.57 4.60 5.46
N ALA A 277 -0.90 3.46 5.69
CA ALA A 277 -1.34 2.41 6.60
C ALA A 277 -1.01 2.75 8.07
N ASN A 278 -1.93 2.49 9.00
CA ASN A 278 -1.55 2.36 10.40
C ASN A 278 -0.71 1.10 10.60
N LEU A 279 0.09 1.03 11.66
CA LEU A 279 0.87 -0.17 11.99
C LEU A 279 -0.01 -1.20 12.70
N ILE A 280 -1.08 -1.62 12.02
CA ILE A 280 -2.05 -2.63 12.46
C ILE A 280 -2.33 -3.64 11.34
N HIS A 281 -2.73 -4.85 11.70
CA HIS A 281 -2.96 -5.95 10.75
C HIS A 281 -3.88 -5.56 9.59
N VAL A 282 -5.05 -5.03 9.88
CA VAL A 282 -6.08 -4.77 8.85
C VAL A 282 -5.64 -3.75 7.81
N ASP A 283 -4.84 -2.75 8.21
CA ASP A 283 -4.36 -1.71 7.30
C ASP A 283 -3.31 -2.26 6.32
N TRP A 284 -2.45 -3.19 6.76
CA TRP A 284 -1.40 -3.77 5.94
C TRP A 284 -1.82 -4.99 5.13
N ASN A 285 -3.00 -5.60 5.43
CA ASN A 285 -3.41 -6.85 4.80
C ASN A 285 -4.77 -6.80 4.09
N ASN A 286 -5.68 -5.88 4.47
CA ASN A 286 -7.07 -5.93 4.00
C ASN A 286 -7.52 -4.68 3.24
N LYS A 287 -6.77 -3.58 3.33
CA LYS A 287 -7.16 -2.27 2.77
C LYS A 287 -6.35 -1.90 1.55
N SER A 288 -6.95 -1.11 0.66
CA SER A 288 -6.19 -0.40 -0.36
C SER A 288 -5.38 0.71 0.29
N GLN A 289 -4.06 0.54 0.30
CA GLN A 289 -3.07 1.43 0.89
C GLN A 289 -1.91 1.64 -0.07
N GLY A 290 -1.11 2.67 0.18
CA GLY A 290 0.06 2.95 -0.63
C GLY A 290 1.24 3.45 0.19
N LEU A 291 2.42 3.34 -0.39
CA LEU A 291 3.64 3.93 0.12
C LEU A 291 4.53 4.45 -1.02
N TRP A 292 5.29 5.45 -0.69
CA TRP A 292 6.48 5.87 -1.42
C TRP A 292 7.69 5.58 -0.55
N MET A 293 8.80 5.15 -1.17
CA MET A 293 10.09 5.04 -0.49
C MET A 293 11.24 5.34 -1.43
N GLN A 294 12.30 5.89 -0.86
CA GLN A 294 13.55 6.17 -1.56
C GLN A 294 14.73 6.03 -0.61
N ASP A 295 15.84 5.52 -1.14
CA ASP A 295 17.12 5.37 -0.46
C ASP A 295 18.04 6.55 -0.82
N PHE A 296 18.72 7.10 0.21
CA PHE A 296 19.63 8.24 0.08
C PHE A 296 20.98 7.91 0.71
N PRO A 297 22.10 8.14 0.01
CA PRO A 297 23.43 7.87 0.54
C PRO A 297 23.83 8.89 1.61
N TRP A 298 24.88 8.58 2.36
CA TRP A 298 25.58 9.58 3.16
C TRP A 298 26.11 10.67 2.24
N LYS A 299 26.12 11.92 2.73
CA LYS A 299 26.79 13.04 2.03
C LYS A 299 28.28 12.76 1.94
N ASP A 300 28.85 13.02 0.77
CA ASP A 300 30.30 13.10 0.63
C ASP A 300 30.81 14.34 1.36
N GLN A 301 31.77 14.12 2.29
CA GLN A 301 32.36 15.18 3.08
C GLN A 301 33.17 16.17 2.22
N ASN A 302 33.59 15.76 1.03
CA ASN A 302 34.42 16.55 0.11
C ASN A 302 33.60 17.39 -0.89
N THR A 303 32.29 17.17 -0.97
CA THR A 303 31.43 17.89 -1.90
C THR A 303 30.59 18.93 -1.15
N PRO A 304 30.70 20.24 -1.44
CA PRO A 304 29.84 21.26 -0.87
C PRO A 304 28.38 20.96 -1.22
N SER A 305 27.61 20.47 -0.27
CA SER A 305 26.19 20.21 -0.46
C SER A 305 25.39 21.44 -0.06
N THR A 306 24.87 22.16 -1.03
CA THR A 306 23.75 23.08 -0.78
C THR A 306 22.53 22.23 -0.47
N GLY A 307 21.95 22.36 0.74
CA GLY A 307 20.76 21.60 1.12
C GLY A 307 19.63 21.82 0.12
N CYS A 308 18.97 20.72 -0.27
CA CYS A 308 17.83 20.78 -1.19
C CYS A 308 16.50 21.01 -0.42
N GLU A 309 15.45 21.38 -1.13
CA GLU A 309 14.14 21.63 -0.51
C GLU A 309 13.56 20.41 0.21
N PHE A 310 13.82 19.19 -0.29
CA PHE A 310 13.41 17.95 0.37
C PHE A 310 14.07 17.82 1.75
N GLU A 311 15.38 18.09 1.86
CA GLU A 311 16.11 18.06 3.13
C GLU A 311 15.55 19.07 4.12
N ASN A 312 15.34 20.31 3.67
CA ASN A 312 14.84 21.38 4.53
C ASN A 312 13.42 21.06 5.04
N ASP A 313 12.51 20.63 4.16
CA ASP A 313 11.15 20.25 4.53
C ASP A 313 11.13 19.05 5.48
N LEU A 314 12.00 18.04 5.26
CA LEU A 314 12.11 16.87 6.14
C LEU A 314 12.59 17.28 7.53
N VAL A 315 13.69 18.01 7.63
CA VAL A 315 14.28 18.40 8.92
C VAL A 315 13.34 19.33 9.69
N ASP A 316 12.69 20.26 9.02
CA ASP A 316 11.69 21.15 9.61
C ASP A 316 10.51 20.36 10.20
N TYR A 317 9.98 19.40 9.42
CA TYR A 317 8.91 18.54 9.89
C TYR A 317 9.33 17.67 11.09
N LEU A 318 10.49 17.01 10.99
CA LEU A 318 11.02 16.19 12.08
C LEU A 318 11.27 17.02 13.37
N SER A 319 11.77 18.25 13.22
CA SER A 319 11.99 19.18 14.35
C SER A 319 10.68 19.55 15.06
N ALA A 320 9.59 19.67 14.31
CA ALA A 320 8.27 19.95 14.89
C ALA A 320 7.71 18.81 15.76
N LEU A 321 8.14 17.57 15.53
CA LEU A 321 7.71 16.40 16.32
C LEU A 321 8.31 16.37 17.74
N LYS A 322 9.39 17.09 18.01
CA LYS A 322 10.01 17.28 19.33
C LYS A 322 10.31 16.00 20.10
N TRP A 323 10.79 14.96 19.41
CA TRP A 323 11.19 13.73 20.10
C TRP A 323 12.47 13.93 20.93
N PRO A 324 12.68 13.12 21.99
CA PRO A 324 13.91 13.14 22.76
C PRO A 324 15.09 12.66 21.92
N GLU A 325 16.17 13.42 21.86
CA GLU A 325 17.40 12.97 21.22
C GLU A 325 18.02 11.80 22.00
N PHE A 326 18.70 10.92 21.30
CA PHE A 326 19.40 9.78 21.90
C PHE A 326 20.72 9.51 21.18
N ASN A 327 21.65 8.85 21.88
CA ASN A 327 22.92 8.45 21.30
C ASN A 327 22.82 7.06 20.70
N ALA A 328 23.39 6.87 19.52
CA ALA A 328 23.49 5.59 18.82
C ALA A 328 24.93 5.35 18.38
N ASN A 329 25.46 4.21 18.76
CA ASN A 329 26.72 3.71 18.18
C ASN A 329 26.37 2.96 16.89
N LEU A 330 26.80 3.51 15.75
CA LEU A 330 26.57 2.91 14.45
C LEU A 330 27.82 2.15 14.02
N PRO A 331 27.78 0.80 13.93
CA PRO A 331 28.95 -0.01 13.61
C PRO A 331 29.64 0.44 12.31
N GLY A 332 30.94 0.66 12.38
CA GLY A 332 31.74 1.14 11.26
C GLY A 332 31.62 2.64 10.92
N LEU A 333 30.69 3.36 11.58
CA LEU A 333 30.44 4.78 11.33
C LEU A 333 30.76 5.67 12.54
N GLY A 334 30.65 5.12 13.76
CA GLY A 334 30.92 5.84 15.01
C GLY A 334 29.68 6.19 15.82
N ASN A 335 29.87 7.08 16.82
CA ASN A 335 28.82 7.52 17.73
C ASN A 335 28.11 8.77 17.18
N PHE A 336 26.79 8.71 17.13
CA PHE A 336 25.95 9.80 16.67
C PHE A 336 24.86 10.16 17.67
N LYS A 337 24.59 11.43 17.77
CA LYS A 337 23.39 11.94 18.41
C LYS A 337 22.25 11.95 17.40
N ILE A 338 21.24 11.12 17.60
CA ILE A 338 20.09 10.99 16.73
C ILE A 338 19.04 12.03 17.14
N ASN A 339 18.87 13.02 16.29
CA ASN A 339 17.89 14.09 16.38
C ASN A 339 17.49 14.53 14.95
N PRO A 340 16.58 15.49 14.76
CA PRO A 340 16.19 15.93 13.42
C PRO A 340 17.36 16.37 12.53
N TYR A 341 18.37 17.02 13.09
CA TYR A 341 19.54 17.52 12.34
C TYR A 341 20.50 16.41 11.91
N PHE A 342 20.44 15.23 12.53
CA PHE A 342 21.17 14.05 12.07
C PHE A 342 20.85 13.72 10.61
N PHE A 343 19.61 13.94 10.20
CA PHE A 343 19.15 13.66 8.85
C PHE A 343 19.74 14.60 7.78
N LYS A 344 20.39 15.70 8.16
CA LYS A 344 21.18 16.52 7.22
C LYS A 344 22.48 15.85 6.74
N LYS A 345 22.85 14.71 7.30
CA LYS A 345 24.05 13.95 6.91
C LYS A 345 23.87 13.13 5.63
N PHE A 346 22.66 13.08 5.08
CA PHE A 346 22.35 12.30 3.88
C PHE A 346 22.15 13.21 2.67
N ASP A 347 22.50 12.71 1.48
CA ASP A 347 22.35 13.42 0.22
C ASP A 347 20.97 13.17 -0.41
N TYR A 348 20.12 14.18 -0.38
CA TYR A 348 18.78 14.16 -0.95
C TYR A 348 18.69 14.79 -2.34
N SER A 349 19.80 15.04 -3.03
CA SER A 349 19.81 15.65 -4.36
C SER A 349 19.03 14.82 -5.42
N SER A 350 18.94 13.50 -5.18
CA SER A 350 18.19 12.57 -6.04
C SER A 350 16.70 12.42 -5.66
N ALA A 351 16.17 13.23 -4.73
CA ALA A 351 14.77 13.12 -4.32
C ALA A 351 13.81 13.27 -5.50
N THR A 352 12.90 12.30 -5.65
CA THR A 352 11.95 12.25 -6.78
C THR A 352 10.58 12.83 -6.47
N VAL A 353 10.41 13.39 -5.27
CA VAL A 353 9.16 13.98 -4.77
C VAL A 353 9.43 15.23 -3.95
N ARG A 354 8.39 16.05 -3.76
CA ARG A 354 8.37 17.14 -2.76
C ARG A 354 7.60 16.70 -1.52
N LEU A 355 8.01 17.13 -0.35
CA LEU A 355 7.29 16.86 0.90
C LEU A 355 6.19 17.88 1.13
N ILE A 356 4.99 17.40 1.47
CA ILE A 356 3.85 18.20 1.88
C ILE A 356 3.45 17.76 3.29
N ALA A 357 3.78 18.57 4.26
CA ALA A 357 3.53 18.28 5.67
C ALA A 357 2.52 19.23 6.29
N SER A 358 1.83 18.78 7.32
CA SER A 358 1.03 19.59 8.23
C SER A 358 1.59 19.50 9.65
N VAL A 359 1.69 20.62 10.32
CA VAL A 359 2.17 20.73 11.71
C VAL A 359 1.11 21.51 12.51
N PRO A 360 0.68 21.00 13.69
CA PRO A 360 -0.28 21.71 14.52
C PRO A 360 0.21 23.08 14.95
N GLY A 361 -0.62 24.09 14.83
CA GLY A 361 -0.26 25.45 15.23
C GLY A 361 -1.08 26.52 14.56
N TYR A 362 -0.83 27.76 14.95
CA TYR A 362 -1.31 28.98 14.31
C TYR A 362 -0.14 29.61 13.55
N HIS A 363 -0.09 29.39 12.25
CA HIS A 363 1.02 29.79 11.40
C HIS A 363 0.77 31.16 10.76
N THR A 364 1.72 32.07 10.96
CA THR A 364 1.65 33.47 10.48
C THR A 364 2.95 33.88 9.83
N GLY A 365 2.96 35.01 9.12
CA GLY A 365 4.16 35.55 8.48
C GLY A 365 4.83 34.54 7.54
N PRO A 366 6.17 34.34 7.63
CA PRO A 366 6.89 33.38 6.77
C PRO A 366 6.38 31.93 6.91
N ASN A 367 5.87 31.56 8.09
CA ASN A 367 5.37 30.21 8.36
C ASN A 367 3.97 29.96 7.78
N LEU A 368 3.26 30.99 7.31
CA LEU A 368 1.93 30.86 6.71
C LEU A 368 1.91 29.86 5.52
N LYS A 369 2.99 29.84 4.75
CA LYS A 369 3.14 29.03 3.53
C LYS A 369 3.92 27.74 3.76
N LYS A 370 4.32 27.44 4.97
CA LYS A 370 5.24 26.32 5.28
C LYS A 370 4.52 24.98 5.39
N TRP A 371 3.22 24.96 5.69
CA TRP A 371 2.48 23.76 6.06
C TRP A 371 1.11 23.66 5.36
N GLY A 372 0.54 22.45 5.35
CA GLY A 372 -0.81 22.17 4.90
C GLY A 372 -1.06 22.55 3.44
N HIS A 373 -2.30 22.99 3.15
CA HIS A 373 -2.68 23.35 1.79
C HIS A 373 -1.93 24.58 1.27
N MET A 374 -1.43 25.44 2.16
CA MET A 374 -0.63 26.61 1.75
C MET A 374 0.77 26.21 1.27
N LYS A 375 1.40 25.17 1.86
CA LYS A 375 2.65 24.59 1.32
C LYS A 375 2.41 24.00 -0.07
N LEU A 376 1.34 23.19 -0.22
CA LEU A 376 0.99 22.62 -1.52
C LEU A 376 0.76 23.73 -2.56
N ARG A 377 0.02 24.78 -2.20
CA ARG A 377 -0.21 25.95 -3.07
C ARG A 377 1.10 26.56 -3.52
N THR A 378 2.03 26.79 -2.60
CA THR A 378 3.33 27.42 -2.91
C THR A 378 4.13 26.55 -3.87
N VAL A 379 4.23 25.24 -3.60
CA VAL A 379 4.95 24.32 -4.48
C VAL A 379 4.34 24.25 -5.87
N LEU A 380 3.02 24.20 -5.99
CA LEU A 380 2.35 24.17 -7.28
C LEU A 380 2.52 25.50 -8.06
N GLN A 381 2.61 26.65 -7.37
CA GLN A 381 2.86 27.94 -7.99
C GLN A 381 4.27 28.07 -8.62
N GLU A 382 5.20 27.25 -8.17
CA GLU A 382 6.56 27.15 -8.73
C GLU A 382 6.61 26.24 -9.97
N CYS A 383 5.52 25.52 -10.28
CA CYS A 383 5.47 24.51 -11.32
C CYS A 383 4.78 25.02 -12.60
N THR A 384 5.26 24.51 -13.72
CA THR A 384 4.64 24.66 -15.04
C THR A 384 4.14 23.31 -15.51
N PHE A 385 2.95 23.27 -16.09
CA PHE A 385 2.26 22.09 -16.55
C PHE A 385 1.80 22.24 -17.99
N ASP A 386 1.48 21.15 -18.66
CA ASP A 386 0.93 21.19 -20.01
C ASP A 386 -0.41 21.93 -20.04
N LYS A 387 -0.65 22.66 -21.12
CA LYS A 387 -1.87 23.44 -21.33
C LYS A 387 -3.13 22.58 -21.28
N GLU A 388 -3.02 21.27 -21.59
CA GLU A 388 -4.12 20.33 -21.49
C GLU A 388 -4.74 20.22 -20.08
N PHE A 389 -4.01 20.65 -19.05
CA PHE A 389 -4.50 20.65 -17.66
C PHE A 389 -5.22 21.94 -17.26
N GLN A 390 -5.36 22.91 -18.17
CA GLN A 390 -6.14 24.12 -17.88
C GLN A 390 -7.60 23.77 -17.58
N LYS A 391 -8.11 24.25 -16.41
CA LYS A 391 -9.45 23.96 -15.89
C LYS A 391 -9.78 22.47 -15.75
N SER A 392 -8.78 21.58 -15.87
CA SER A 392 -8.99 20.15 -15.69
C SER A 392 -9.38 19.84 -14.24
N PRO A 393 -10.16 18.76 -13.99
CA PRO A 393 -10.71 18.45 -12.69
C PRO A 393 -9.66 18.00 -11.69
N LEU A 394 -10.05 18.05 -10.40
CA LEU A 394 -9.29 17.54 -9.24
C LEU A 394 -9.94 16.27 -8.73
N ILE A 395 -9.13 15.35 -8.22
CA ILE A 395 -9.60 14.20 -7.44
C ILE A 395 -9.20 14.37 -5.98
N TYR A 396 -10.16 14.13 -5.08
CA TYR A 396 -9.96 13.98 -3.64
C TYR A 396 -10.38 12.57 -3.23
N GLN A 397 -9.43 11.73 -2.90
CA GLN A 397 -9.69 10.39 -2.40
C GLN A 397 -9.08 10.24 -1.00
N PHE A 398 -9.88 9.85 -0.04
CA PHE A 398 -9.53 9.77 1.38
C PHE A 398 -10.48 8.79 2.09
N SER A 399 -10.28 8.54 3.40
CA SER A 399 -11.06 7.58 4.17
C SER A 399 -11.81 8.18 5.37
N SER A 400 -11.66 9.48 5.64
CA SER A 400 -12.41 10.16 6.69
C SER A 400 -12.73 11.60 6.29
N LEU A 401 -13.95 12.02 6.59
CA LEU A 401 -14.49 13.33 6.23
C LEU A 401 -14.74 14.17 7.47
N GLY A 402 -14.06 15.31 7.54
CA GLY A 402 -14.33 16.31 8.57
C GLY A 402 -15.66 17.05 8.35
N SER A 403 -16.04 17.88 9.31
CA SER A 403 -17.16 18.80 9.11
C SER A 403 -16.74 19.96 8.21
N LEU A 404 -17.13 19.90 6.94
CA LEU A 404 -16.75 20.85 5.89
C LEU A 404 -17.87 21.86 5.63
N ASP A 405 -17.51 22.99 5.03
CA ASP A 405 -18.39 23.97 4.41
C ASP A 405 -17.89 24.37 3.03
N GLU A 406 -18.74 25.00 2.24
CA GLU A 406 -18.42 25.40 0.85
C GLU A 406 -17.27 26.39 0.77
N LYS A 407 -17.18 27.32 1.72
CA LYS A 407 -16.10 28.32 1.76
C LYS A 407 -14.74 27.66 1.90
N TRP A 408 -14.60 26.71 2.82
CA TRP A 408 -13.36 26.00 3.00
C TRP A 408 -13.04 25.07 1.82
N MET A 409 -14.05 24.44 1.22
CA MET A 409 -13.86 23.65 0.00
C MET A 409 -13.31 24.52 -1.14
N ALA A 410 -13.81 25.73 -1.31
CA ALA A 410 -13.28 26.67 -2.29
C ALA A 410 -11.83 27.11 -1.96
N GLU A 411 -11.52 27.34 -0.67
CA GLU A 411 -10.16 27.66 -0.20
C GLU A 411 -9.16 26.54 -0.56
N LEU A 412 -9.51 25.29 -0.26
CA LEU A 412 -8.68 24.13 -0.58
C LEU A 412 -8.55 23.92 -2.09
N SER A 413 -9.67 23.98 -2.82
CA SER A 413 -9.67 23.83 -4.29
C SER A 413 -8.84 24.91 -4.97
N SER A 414 -8.87 26.14 -4.48
CA SER A 414 -8.01 27.23 -4.97
C SER A 414 -6.53 26.91 -4.77
N SER A 415 -6.15 26.33 -3.63
CA SER A 415 -4.75 25.93 -3.37
C SER A 415 -4.32 24.77 -4.27
N MET A 416 -5.17 23.75 -4.44
CA MET A 416 -4.89 22.58 -5.29
C MET A 416 -4.97 22.87 -6.79
N SER A 417 -5.57 24.01 -7.18
CA SER A 417 -5.65 24.47 -8.56
C SER A 417 -4.51 25.41 -8.95
N SER A 418 -3.56 25.65 -8.06
CA SER A 418 -2.43 26.53 -8.32
C SER A 418 -1.48 25.95 -9.39
N GLY A 419 -0.65 26.82 -9.95
CA GLY A 419 0.30 26.50 -11.02
C GLY A 419 -0.04 27.23 -12.33
N PHE A 420 0.88 27.11 -13.26
CA PHE A 420 0.80 27.78 -14.55
C PHE A 420 0.88 26.76 -15.68
N ALA A 421 0.27 27.07 -16.81
CA ALA A 421 0.52 26.36 -18.05
C ALA A 421 1.88 26.78 -18.64
N ASP A 422 2.36 26.01 -19.60
CA ASP A 422 3.61 26.28 -20.33
C ASP A 422 3.65 27.66 -21.00
N ASP A 423 2.48 28.22 -21.38
CA ASP A 423 2.33 29.59 -21.87
C ASP A 423 2.27 30.66 -20.75
N LYS A 424 2.60 30.30 -19.48
CA LYS A 424 2.55 31.14 -18.27
C LYS A 424 1.15 31.61 -17.87
N THR A 425 0.09 31.10 -18.49
CA THR A 425 -1.28 31.39 -18.04
C THR A 425 -1.61 30.52 -16.80
N PRO A 426 -2.41 31.03 -15.83
CA PRO A 426 -2.83 30.22 -14.70
C PRO A 426 -3.60 28.97 -15.16
N LEU A 427 -3.39 27.84 -14.49
CA LEU A 427 -4.14 26.61 -14.76
C LEU A 427 -5.66 26.76 -14.52
N GLY A 428 -6.07 27.74 -13.75
CA GLY A 428 -7.46 27.98 -13.41
C GLY A 428 -8.04 26.93 -12.45
N LEU A 429 -9.23 27.21 -11.91
CA LEU A 429 -9.89 26.34 -10.95
C LEU A 429 -10.30 25.01 -11.59
N GLY A 430 -9.91 23.89 -10.97
CA GLY A 430 -10.41 22.56 -11.26
C GLY A 430 -11.63 22.22 -10.38
N GLU A 431 -12.64 21.61 -10.98
CA GLU A 431 -13.77 21.09 -10.20
C GLU A 431 -13.33 19.85 -9.41
N PRO A 432 -13.50 19.79 -8.07
CA PRO A 432 -13.18 18.60 -7.30
C PRO A 432 -14.19 17.48 -7.54
N LEU A 433 -13.69 16.25 -7.67
CA LEU A 433 -14.44 15.01 -7.60
C LEU A 433 -13.97 14.24 -6.38
N ILE A 434 -14.91 13.79 -5.56
CA ILE A 434 -14.60 13.09 -4.31
C ILE A 434 -14.87 11.60 -4.49
N ILE A 435 -13.83 10.80 -4.52
CA ILE A 435 -13.95 9.34 -4.56
C ILE A 435 -14.27 8.85 -3.14
N TRP A 436 -15.47 8.30 -2.99
CA TRP A 436 -15.98 7.79 -1.73
C TRP A 436 -16.73 6.47 -1.95
N PRO A 437 -16.52 5.42 -1.14
CA PRO A 437 -17.26 4.18 -1.27
C PRO A 437 -18.76 4.37 -1.00
N THR A 438 -19.58 3.70 -1.81
CA THR A 438 -21.00 3.57 -1.55
C THR A 438 -21.26 2.56 -0.43
N VAL A 439 -22.45 2.56 0.13
CA VAL A 439 -22.91 1.52 1.07
C VAL A 439 -22.75 0.13 0.45
N GLU A 440 -23.04 0.00 -0.84
CA GLU A 440 -22.94 -1.27 -1.56
C GLU A 440 -21.48 -1.71 -1.75
N ASP A 441 -20.55 -0.77 -2.02
CA ASP A 441 -19.12 -1.07 -2.10
C ASP A 441 -18.59 -1.66 -0.78
N VAL A 442 -18.98 -1.04 0.36
CA VAL A 442 -18.60 -1.53 1.69
C VAL A 442 -19.23 -2.89 1.98
N ARG A 443 -20.54 -3.04 1.73
CA ARG A 443 -21.28 -4.27 1.96
C ARG A 443 -20.69 -5.47 1.20
N CYS A 444 -20.23 -5.25 -0.03
CA CYS A 444 -19.65 -6.26 -0.91
C CYS A 444 -18.12 -6.36 -0.82
N SER A 445 -17.50 -5.65 0.13
CA SER A 445 -16.05 -5.65 0.29
C SER A 445 -15.49 -7.00 0.77
N LEU A 446 -14.17 -7.14 0.77
CA LEU A 446 -13.47 -8.31 1.32
C LEU A 446 -13.78 -8.55 2.81
N GLU A 447 -14.15 -7.51 3.54
CA GLU A 447 -14.44 -7.55 4.98
C GLU A 447 -15.94 -7.35 5.28
N GLY A 448 -16.79 -7.27 4.26
CA GLY A 448 -18.18 -6.88 4.45
C GLY A 448 -18.29 -5.51 5.12
N TYR A 449 -19.30 -5.31 5.97
CA TYR A 449 -19.47 -4.04 6.70
C TYR A 449 -18.32 -3.70 7.63
N ALA A 450 -17.56 -4.69 8.13
CA ALA A 450 -16.39 -4.43 8.95
C ALA A 450 -15.34 -3.58 8.22
N GLY A 451 -15.28 -3.67 6.89
CA GLY A 451 -14.45 -2.82 6.04
C GLY A 451 -14.72 -1.32 6.21
N GLY A 452 -15.95 -0.95 6.52
CA GLY A 452 -16.38 0.42 6.78
C GLY A 452 -15.83 1.03 8.07
N SER A 453 -15.29 0.23 8.99
CA SER A 453 -14.63 0.73 10.20
C SER A 453 -13.40 1.59 9.90
N ALA A 454 -12.75 1.36 8.78
CA ALA A 454 -11.63 2.19 8.30
C ALA A 454 -12.08 3.50 7.61
N ILE A 455 -13.41 3.70 7.46
CA ILE A 455 -14.02 4.88 6.83
C ILE A 455 -14.99 5.52 7.84
N PRO A 456 -14.49 6.01 8.99
CA PRO A 456 -15.32 6.41 10.16
C PRO A 456 -15.89 7.82 9.99
N SER A 457 -16.72 8.05 8.99
CA SER A 457 -17.35 9.36 8.76
C SER A 457 -18.82 9.33 9.12
N PRO A 458 -19.28 10.25 9.98
CA PRO A 458 -20.66 10.30 10.40
C PRO A 458 -21.58 10.84 9.31
N GLN A 459 -22.83 10.37 9.29
CA GLN A 459 -23.86 10.74 8.33
C GLN A 459 -24.01 12.27 8.19
N LYS A 460 -24.00 12.99 9.30
CA LYS A 460 -24.09 14.47 9.32
C LYS A 460 -22.98 15.19 8.53
N ASN A 461 -21.83 14.55 8.33
CA ASN A 461 -20.74 15.09 7.53
C ASN A 461 -20.85 14.69 6.06
N VAL A 462 -21.23 13.43 5.80
CA VAL A 462 -21.28 12.82 4.47
C VAL A 462 -22.49 13.30 3.68
N GLU A 463 -23.65 13.46 4.32
CA GLU A 463 -24.91 13.81 3.64
C GLU A 463 -25.17 15.34 3.54
N LYS A 464 -24.12 16.16 3.64
CA LYS A 464 -24.25 17.60 3.39
C LYS A 464 -24.65 17.85 1.93
N GLY A 465 -25.70 18.63 1.73
CA GLY A 465 -26.33 18.86 0.43
C GLY A 465 -25.34 19.32 -0.65
N PHE A 466 -24.39 20.20 -0.30
CA PHE A 466 -23.42 20.74 -1.24
C PHE A 466 -22.37 19.69 -1.71
N LEU A 467 -22.19 18.57 -1.00
CA LEU A 467 -21.27 17.51 -1.38
C LEU A 467 -21.82 16.61 -2.48
N LYS A 468 -23.14 16.55 -2.66
CA LYS A 468 -23.80 15.63 -3.60
C LYS A 468 -23.23 15.70 -5.02
N LYS A 469 -22.92 16.88 -5.48
CA LYS A 469 -22.40 17.12 -6.84
C LYS A 469 -20.97 16.62 -7.04
N TYR A 470 -20.21 16.32 -5.97
CA TYR A 470 -18.80 15.96 -6.05
C TYR A 470 -18.56 14.45 -5.93
N TRP A 471 -19.55 13.65 -5.50
CA TRP A 471 -19.36 12.22 -5.25
C TRP A 471 -19.05 11.43 -6.50
N ALA A 472 -18.02 10.58 -6.40
CA ALA A 472 -17.65 9.58 -7.37
C ALA A 472 -17.38 8.23 -6.69
N ARG A 473 -17.64 7.12 -7.39
CA ARG A 473 -17.53 5.77 -6.88
C ARG A 473 -16.09 5.31 -6.68
N TRP A 474 -15.89 4.44 -5.70
CA TRP A 474 -14.66 3.65 -5.59
C TRP A 474 -14.66 2.58 -6.68
N LYS A 475 -13.94 2.80 -7.77
CA LYS A 475 -13.69 1.88 -8.86
C LYS A 475 -12.20 1.62 -8.99
N ALA A 476 -11.76 0.36 -8.93
CA ALA A 476 -10.35 -0.03 -8.89
C ALA A 476 -10.13 -1.35 -9.64
N SER A 477 -10.85 -1.59 -10.75
CA SER A 477 -10.81 -2.86 -11.50
C SER A 477 -9.42 -3.12 -12.07
N HIS A 478 -8.78 -2.09 -12.63
CA HIS A 478 -7.44 -2.18 -13.22
C HIS A 478 -6.33 -2.58 -12.23
N THR A 479 -6.55 -2.37 -10.94
CA THR A 479 -5.65 -2.83 -9.86
C THR A 479 -6.20 -4.05 -9.10
N GLY A 480 -7.38 -4.56 -9.49
CA GLY A 480 -8.06 -5.67 -8.83
C GLY A 480 -8.58 -5.36 -7.42
N ARG A 481 -8.69 -4.07 -7.05
CA ARG A 481 -8.94 -3.64 -5.66
C ARG A 481 -10.34 -3.10 -5.40
N CYS A 482 -11.33 -3.34 -6.28
CA CYS A 482 -12.71 -2.88 -6.06
C CYS A 482 -13.27 -3.29 -4.71
N ARG A 483 -12.93 -4.51 -4.24
CA ARG A 483 -13.41 -5.06 -2.97
C ARG A 483 -12.50 -4.76 -1.77
N ALA A 484 -11.31 -4.19 -1.97
CA ALA A 484 -10.42 -3.76 -0.89
C ALA A 484 -10.71 -2.30 -0.55
N MET A 485 -11.38 -2.06 0.57
CA MET A 485 -11.82 -0.71 0.94
C MET A 485 -10.62 0.25 1.07
N PRO A 486 -10.76 1.49 0.54
CA PRO A 486 -9.65 2.44 0.55
C PRO A 486 -9.41 3.01 1.95
N HIS A 487 -8.21 2.85 2.46
CA HIS A 487 -7.67 3.66 3.53
C HIS A 487 -6.49 4.53 3.06
N ILE A 488 -6.06 4.35 1.81
CA ILE A 488 -5.14 5.26 1.11
C ILE A 488 -5.75 6.67 1.02
N LYS A 489 -4.92 7.72 0.95
CA LYS A 489 -5.36 9.09 0.68
C LYS A 489 -4.50 9.67 -0.42
N THR A 490 -5.16 10.11 -1.47
CA THR A 490 -4.50 10.70 -2.63
C THR A 490 -5.28 11.91 -3.15
N PHE A 491 -4.54 12.87 -3.67
CA PHE A 491 -5.08 14.04 -4.35
C PHE A 491 -4.33 14.21 -5.67
N THR A 492 -5.04 14.61 -6.72
CA THR A 492 -4.42 14.82 -8.02
C THR A 492 -5.21 15.79 -8.89
N ARG A 493 -4.55 16.38 -9.87
CA ARG A 493 -5.15 17.05 -11.00
C ARG A 493 -4.91 16.20 -12.24
N TYR A 494 -5.93 15.93 -13.05
CA TYR A 494 -5.82 14.98 -14.15
C TYR A 494 -6.53 15.45 -15.41
N ASN A 495 -6.11 14.90 -16.56
CA ASN A 495 -6.81 14.98 -17.83
C ASN A 495 -6.72 13.60 -18.52
N GLY A 496 -7.86 12.93 -18.70
CA GLY A 496 -7.88 11.54 -19.17
C GLY A 496 -7.11 10.61 -18.25
N GLN A 497 -6.04 9.99 -18.76
CA GLN A 497 -5.14 9.12 -18.01
C GLN A 497 -3.82 9.80 -17.59
N LYS A 498 -3.65 11.07 -17.95
CA LYS A 498 -2.49 11.89 -17.60
C LYS A 498 -2.73 12.66 -16.30
N LEU A 499 -1.66 12.88 -15.54
CA LEU A 499 -1.69 13.57 -14.26
C LEU A 499 -0.80 14.81 -14.33
N ALA A 500 -1.33 15.98 -13.97
CA ALA A 500 -0.51 17.17 -13.78
C ALA A 500 0.43 16.98 -12.57
N TRP A 501 -0.12 16.45 -11.51
CA TRP A 501 0.60 16.09 -10.27
C TRP A 501 -0.18 15.02 -9.52
N PHE A 502 0.50 14.28 -8.65
CA PHE A 502 -0.11 13.26 -7.79
C PHE A 502 0.45 13.35 -6.39
N LEU A 503 -0.41 13.39 -5.39
CA LEU A 503 -0.05 13.48 -3.98
C LEU A 503 -0.53 12.23 -3.24
N LEU A 504 0.39 11.49 -2.63
CA LEU A 504 0.14 10.45 -1.65
C LEU A 504 0.33 11.06 -0.26
N THR A 505 -0.66 10.95 0.62
CA THR A 505 -0.60 11.61 1.93
C THR A 505 -1.35 10.84 3.02
N SER A 506 -1.05 11.16 4.28
CA SER A 506 -1.86 10.73 5.43
C SER A 506 -3.11 11.60 5.62
N SER A 507 -3.17 12.78 4.98
CA SER A 507 -4.22 13.79 5.18
C SER A 507 -5.57 13.32 4.68
N ASN A 508 -6.55 13.26 5.56
CA ASN A 508 -7.96 13.14 5.20
C ASN A 508 -8.55 14.51 4.80
N LEU A 509 -9.75 14.54 4.24
CA LEU A 509 -10.40 15.79 3.85
C LEU A 509 -10.99 16.49 5.07
N SER A 510 -10.16 17.29 5.73
CA SER A 510 -10.56 18.04 6.94
C SER A 510 -9.72 19.31 7.14
N LYS A 511 -10.33 20.31 7.80
CA LYS A 511 -9.63 21.52 8.25
C LYS A 511 -8.50 21.20 9.24
N ALA A 512 -8.63 20.14 10.02
CA ALA A 512 -7.63 19.70 10.97
C ALA A 512 -6.34 19.25 10.29
N ALA A 513 -6.46 18.54 9.16
CA ALA A 513 -5.34 18.00 8.40
C ALA A 513 -4.69 19.04 7.47
N TRP A 514 -5.49 19.78 6.73
CA TRP A 514 -4.99 20.69 5.69
C TRP A 514 -4.79 22.14 6.16
N GLY A 515 -5.44 22.50 7.29
CA GLY A 515 -5.51 23.84 7.79
C GLY A 515 -6.73 24.61 7.26
N ALA A 516 -7.00 25.74 7.90
CA ALA A 516 -7.99 26.72 7.49
C ALA A 516 -7.46 28.12 7.73
N LEU A 517 -7.59 29.00 6.76
CA LEU A 517 -7.19 30.40 6.85
C LEU A 517 -8.13 31.17 7.79
N GLN A 518 -7.55 31.99 8.64
CA GLN A 518 -8.19 32.83 9.65
C GLN A 518 -7.65 34.26 9.58
N LYS A 519 -8.27 35.16 10.33
CA LYS A 519 -7.82 36.56 10.47
C LYS A 519 -7.53 37.21 9.12
N ASN A 520 -8.53 37.24 8.25
CA ASN A 520 -8.39 37.78 6.88
C ASN A 520 -7.21 37.17 6.09
N ASN A 521 -7.06 35.85 6.18
CA ASN A 521 -6.03 35.05 5.49
C ASN A 521 -4.58 35.31 5.96
N SER A 522 -4.38 35.96 7.08
CA SER A 522 -3.04 36.20 7.66
C SER A 522 -2.54 35.09 8.59
N GLN A 523 -3.40 34.11 8.91
CA GLN A 523 -3.09 33.01 9.80
C GLN A 523 -3.66 31.70 9.25
N LEU A 524 -2.84 30.64 9.25
CA LEU A 524 -3.29 29.27 8.95
C LEU A 524 -3.35 28.47 10.25
N MET A 525 -4.52 27.93 10.60
CA MET A 525 -4.72 27.07 11.77
C MET A 525 -4.75 25.61 11.33
N ILE A 526 -3.81 24.80 11.80
CA ILE A 526 -3.70 23.35 11.60
C ILE A 526 -3.81 22.66 12.96
N ARG A 527 -4.50 21.51 13.03
CA ARG A 527 -4.65 20.75 14.29
C ARG A 527 -3.81 19.49 14.37
N SER A 528 -3.56 18.84 13.22
CA SER A 528 -2.95 17.51 13.16
C SER A 528 -1.59 17.52 12.46
N TYR A 529 -0.72 16.59 12.86
CA TYR A 529 0.46 16.26 12.06
C TYR A 529 0.03 15.35 10.91
N GLU A 530 0.41 15.74 9.70
CA GLU A 530 0.24 14.94 8.49
C GLU A 530 1.52 15.00 7.65
N LEU A 531 1.74 13.98 6.82
CA LEU A 531 2.87 13.94 5.90
C LEU A 531 2.44 13.29 4.58
N GLY A 532 2.89 13.88 3.48
CA GLY A 532 2.66 13.39 2.14
C GLY A 532 3.84 13.66 1.21
N VAL A 533 3.82 12.99 0.07
CA VAL A 533 4.79 13.12 -1.02
C VAL A 533 4.08 13.51 -2.30
N LEU A 534 4.53 14.58 -2.93
CA LEU A 534 3.99 15.13 -4.16
C LEU A 534 4.89 14.75 -5.33
N PHE A 535 4.34 14.02 -6.28
CA PHE A 535 4.96 13.69 -7.56
C PHE A 535 4.67 14.78 -8.56
N LEU A 536 5.73 15.27 -9.20
CA LEU A 536 5.70 16.32 -10.21
C LEU A 536 6.43 15.86 -11.46
N PRO A 537 5.99 16.26 -12.67
CA PRO A 537 6.71 15.97 -13.91
C PRO A 537 8.13 16.54 -13.93
N SER A 538 8.33 17.69 -13.30
CA SER A 538 9.62 18.40 -13.27
C SER A 538 10.69 17.77 -12.38
N MET A 539 10.37 16.75 -11.58
CA MET A 539 11.34 16.10 -10.70
C MET A 539 12.24 15.16 -11.49
N LYS A 540 13.52 15.49 -11.55
CA LYS A 540 14.54 14.69 -12.26
C LYS A 540 14.72 13.34 -11.59
N ARG A 541 14.80 12.28 -12.42
CA ARG A 541 15.01 10.90 -11.99
C ARG A 541 16.38 10.32 -12.37
N HIS A 542 17.24 11.11 -12.97
CA HIS A 542 18.56 10.65 -13.38
C HIS A 542 19.43 10.27 -12.18
N GLY A 543 19.90 9.04 -12.15
CA GLY A 543 20.87 8.57 -11.17
C GLY A 543 20.31 7.82 -9.94
N CYS A 544 19.01 7.52 -9.89
CA CYS A 544 18.38 6.84 -8.78
C CYS A 544 18.69 5.31 -8.73
N SER A 545 19.95 4.92 -8.78
CA SER A 545 20.36 3.51 -8.64
C SER A 545 20.87 3.14 -7.24
N PHE A 546 20.90 4.10 -6.31
CA PHE A 546 21.38 3.85 -4.96
C PHE A 546 20.39 3.02 -4.14
N SER A 547 20.89 1.99 -3.46
CA SER A 547 20.13 1.14 -2.55
C SER A 547 20.89 0.93 -1.25
N CYS A 548 20.20 1.06 -0.11
CA CYS A 548 20.75 0.78 1.20
C CYS A 548 20.98 -0.71 1.45
N THR A 549 20.26 -1.59 0.72
CA THR A 549 20.22 -3.04 0.97
C THR A 549 21.05 -3.87 -0.01
N ASN A 550 21.45 -3.32 -1.16
CA ASN A 550 22.24 -4.03 -2.16
C ASN A 550 23.72 -3.74 -2.03
N ASN A 551 24.54 -4.78 -1.87
CA ASN A 551 26.01 -4.73 -1.97
C ASN A 551 26.52 -4.81 -3.42
N GLY A 552 25.64 -4.81 -4.41
CA GLY A 552 26.00 -4.84 -5.82
C GLY A 552 26.75 -3.57 -6.24
N VAL A 553 27.90 -3.76 -6.88
CA VAL A 553 28.62 -2.73 -7.63
C VAL A 553 27.60 -2.05 -8.56
N PRO A 554 27.53 -0.70 -8.64
CA PRO A 554 26.72 -0.05 -9.66
C PRO A 554 27.07 -0.67 -11.00
N SER A 555 26.09 -1.24 -11.70
CA SER A 555 26.31 -1.71 -13.06
C SER A 555 26.81 -0.51 -13.86
N LYS A 556 28.02 -0.61 -14.34
CA LYS A 556 28.65 0.35 -15.28
C LYS A 556 28.01 0.22 -16.66
N ASP A 557 26.71 0.13 -16.75
CA ASP A 557 26.06 0.05 -18.04
C ASP A 557 25.34 1.35 -18.35
N HIS A 558 25.78 1.87 -19.47
CA HIS A 558 25.36 3.05 -20.20
C HIS A 558 26.00 4.39 -19.78
N ARG A 559 27.33 4.48 -19.94
CA ARG A 559 27.87 5.67 -20.59
C ARG A 559 27.45 5.67 -22.08
N GLY A 560 26.18 5.78 -22.33
CA GLY A 560 25.68 6.27 -23.61
C GLY A 560 26.02 7.74 -23.68
N SER A 561 26.74 8.09 -24.73
CA SER A 561 26.99 9.40 -25.33
C SER A 561 26.28 10.56 -24.62
N ILE A 562 27.07 11.49 -24.06
CA ILE A 562 26.63 12.82 -23.66
C ILE A 562 26.14 13.54 -24.93
N LYS A 563 24.89 13.32 -25.32
CA LYS A 563 24.14 14.27 -26.13
C LYS A 563 23.64 15.35 -25.16
N ASN A 564 23.75 16.61 -25.57
CA ASN A 564 23.26 17.78 -24.85
C ASN A 564 21.95 17.46 -24.14
N PRO A 565 21.76 17.86 -22.85
CA PRO A 565 20.50 17.66 -22.16
C PRO A 565 19.48 18.66 -22.75
N GLU A 566 18.87 18.33 -23.85
CA GLU A 566 17.54 18.88 -24.15
C GLU A 566 16.66 18.48 -22.96
N VAL A 567 15.92 19.43 -22.44
CA VAL A 567 15.02 19.25 -21.30
C VAL A 567 13.95 18.24 -21.74
N GLN A 568 14.18 16.98 -21.44
CA GLN A 568 13.28 15.90 -21.80
C GLN A 568 11.97 16.10 -21.02
N LYS A 569 10.88 16.29 -21.74
CA LYS A 569 9.55 16.45 -21.14
C LYS A 569 9.13 15.16 -20.46
N THR A 570 8.69 15.24 -19.21
CA THR A 570 8.23 14.08 -18.45
C THR A 570 6.73 14.11 -18.27
N ASN A 571 6.05 13.00 -18.54
CA ASN A 571 4.61 12.83 -18.39
C ASN A 571 4.30 11.87 -17.24
N LEU A 572 3.48 12.30 -16.28
CA LEU A 572 2.91 11.40 -15.27
C LEU A 572 1.61 10.79 -15.83
N VAL A 573 1.48 9.47 -15.77
CA VAL A 573 0.33 8.74 -16.31
C VAL A 573 -0.15 7.64 -15.34
N THR A 574 -1.37 7.15 -15.58
CA THR A 574 -1.87 5.96 -14.86
C THR A 574 -1.36 4.67 -15.50
N LEU A 575 -1.53 3.53 -14.82
CA LEU A 575 -1.16 2.22 -15.38
C LEU A 575 -1.96 1.82 -16.63
N THR A 576 -3.15 2.38 -16.80
CA THR A 576 -4.04 2.10 -17.93
C THR A 576 -3.86 3.06 -19.10
N TRP A 577 -2.90 3.97 -19.00
CA TRP A 577 -2.60 4.87 -20.09
C TRP A 577 -2.04 4.08 -21.28
N GLN A 578 -2.63 4.30 -22.43
CA GLN A 578 -2.18 3.77 -23.72
C GLN A 578 -1.90 4.93 -24.64
N ASP A 579 -0.71 4.94 -25.21
CA ASP A 579 -0.39 5.88 -26.27
C ASP A 579 -1.12 5.44 -27.55
N SER A 580 -2.30 6.00 -27.78
CA SER A 580 -3.10 5.71 -28.96
C SER A 580 -2.54 6.34 -30.24
N HIS A 581 -1.43 7.08 -30.14
CA HIS A 581 -0.77 7.72 -31.27
C HIS A 581 0.69 7.29 -31.33
N GLN A 582 1.05 6.52 -32.34
CA GLN A 582 2.43 6.15 -32.73
C GLN A 582 3.32 7.34 -33.12
N ASN A 583 2.95 8.57 -32.77
CA ASN A 583 3.70 9.81 -32.96
C ASN A 583 4.07 10.42 -31.59
N THR A 584 4.56 9.62 -30.63
CA THR A 584 5.27 10.22 -29.51
C THR A 584 6.62 10.71 -30.01
N ASP A 585 6.88 12.00 -29.81
CA ASP A 585 8.24 12.51 -29.75
C ASP A 585 9.08 11.51 -28.94
N GLU A 586 10.03 10.82 -29.56
CA GLU A 586 10.95 9.87 -28.91
C GLU A 586 11.74 10.50 -27.75
N SER A 587 11.49 11.79 -27.48
CA SER A 587 12.15 12.62 -26.48
C SER A 587 11.42 12.70 -25.13
N SER A 588 10.18 12.18 -24.95
CA SER A 588 9.45 12.34 -23.69
C SER A 588 9.56 11.11 -22.77
N GLU A 589 9.95 11.32 -21.51
CA GLU A 589 9.94 10.29 -20.47
C GLU A 589 8.52 10.10 -19.95
N VAL A 590 8.05 8.85 -19.82
CA VAL A 590 6.74 8.50 -19.28
C VAL A 590 6.89 7.80 -17.93
N ILE A 591 6.18 8.31 -16.91
CA ILE A 591 6.17 7.78 -15.56
C ILE A 591 4.79 7.28 -15.23
N SER A 592 4.61 5.95 -15.22
CA SER A 592 3.37 5.33 -14.84
C SER A 592 3.25 5.20 -13.32
N LEU A 593 2.13 5.67 -12.75
CA LEU A 593 1.83 5.57 -11.32
C LEU A 593 0.66 4.59 -11.09
N PRO A 594 0.74 3.72 -10.07
CA PRO A 594 -0.36 2.81 -9.72
C PRO A 594 -1.47 3.56 -8.97
N VAL A 595 -2.11 4.52 -9.67
CA VAL A 595 -3.28 5.24 -9.14
C VAL A 595 -4.33 4.22 -8.73
N PRO A 596 -4.81 4.24 -7.47
CA PRO A 596 -5.59 3.14 -6.92
C PRO A 596 -7.03 3.05 -7.44
N TYR A 597 -7.49 4.02 -8.20
CA TYR A 597 -8.84 4.13 -8.75
C TYR A 597 -8.81 4.43 -10.25
N GLU A 598 -9.91 4.13 -10.93
CA GLU A 598 -10.06 4.40 -12.36
C GLU A 598 -10.18 5.91 -12.65
N LEU A 599 -9.59 6.33 -13.77
CA LEU A 599 -9.73 7.66 -14.35
C LEU A 599 -10.31 7.57 -15.76
N PRO A 600 -11.24 8.43 -16.13
CA PRO A 600 -11.98 9.39 -15.27
C PRO A 600 -12.87 8.66 -14.25
N PRO A 601 -13.11 9.23 -13.06
CA PRO A 601 -13.92 8.59 -12.04
C PRO A 601 -15.40 8.59 -12.44
N GLN A 602 -16.11 7.50 -12.10
CA GLN A 602 -17.55 7.39 -12.30
C GLN A 602 -18.29 8.19 -11.22
N ARG A 603 -19.06 9.21 -11.61
CA ARG A 603 -19.93 9.93 -10.68
C ARG A 603 -21.00 9.02 -10.08
N TYR A 604 -21.50 9.35 -8.89
CA TYR A 604 -22.64 8.68 -8.29
C TYR A 604 -23.88 8.77 -9.17
N SER A 605 -24.65 7.68 -9.23
CA SER A 605 -26.01 7.67 -9.76
C SER A 605 -27.01 8.17 -8.70
N SER A 606 -28.27 8.35 -9.09
CA SER A 606 -29.36 8.73 -8.16
C SER A 606 -29.59 7.70 -7.05
N GLU A 607 -29.22 6.44 -7.28
CA GLU A 607 -29.42 5.32 -6.33
C GLU A 607 -28.23 5.10 -5.40
N ASP A 608 -27.08 5.73 -5.69
CA ASP A 608 -25.90 5.57 -4.87
C ASP A 608 -26.02 6.31 -3.54
N VAL A 609 -25.78 5.58 -2.47
CA VAL A 609 -25.77 6.11 -1.11
C VAL A 609 -24.34 6.11 -0.59
N PRO A 610 -23.79 7.28 -0.22
CA PRO A 610 -22.44 7.33 0.33
C PRO A 610 -22.39 6.60 1.68
N TRP A 611 -21.31 5.85 1.91
CA TRP A 611 -21.11 5.17 3.18
C TRP A 611 -21.00 6.16 4.34
N SER A 612 -21.70 5.86 5.44
CA SER A 612 -21.51 6.50 6.75
C SER A 612 -21.54 5.45 7.85
N TRP A 613 -20.67 5.58 8.84
CA TRP A 613 -20.43 4.52 9.82
C TRP A 613 -21.47 4.47 10.95
N ASP A 614 -22.17 5.56 11.18
CA ASP A 614 -23.17 5.73 12.24
C ASP A 614 -24.62 5.54 11.77
N ARG A 615 -24.82 5.06 10.53
CA ARG A 615 -26.13 4.69 9.98
C ARG A 615 -26.33 3.19 10.06
N ARG A 616 -27.56 2.76 10.38
CA ARG A 616 -27.95 1.35 10.36
C ARG A 616 -28.19 0.88 8.93
N TYR A 617 -27.63 -0.31 8.58
CA TYR A 617 -27.87 -0.99 7.32
C TYR A 617 -28.37 -2.40 7.57
N THR A 618 -29.58 -2.72 7.05
CA THR A 618 -30.30 -3.97 7.32
C THR A 618 -30.07 -5.04 6.25
N LYS A 619 -29.62 -4.66 5.05
CA LYS A 619 -29.25 -5.59 4.00
C LYS A 619 -27.99 -6.36 4.45
N LYS A 620 -28.00 -7.70 4.38
CA LYS A 620 -26.87 -8.53 4.77
C LYS A 620 -25.67 -8.30 3.86
N ASP A 621 -24.48 -8.27 4.45
CA ASP A 621 -23.21 -8.24 3.71
C ASP A 621 -22.81 -9.64 3.17
N VAL A 622 -21.61 -9.75 2.60
CA VAL A 622 -21.06 -11.00 2.05
C VAL A 622 -20.87 -12.11 3.09
N TYR A 623 -20.91 -11.80 4.37
CA TYR A 623 -20.84 -12.73 5.50
C TYR A 623 -22.20 -12.96 6.18
N GLY A 624 -23.28 -12.43 5.61
CA GLY A 624 -24.60 -12.53 6.18
C GLY A 624 -24.84 -11.60 7.39
N GLN A 625 -23.93 -10.66 7.64
CA GLN A 625 -24.01 -9.71 8.76
C GLN A 625 -24.76 -8.43 8.33
N VAL A 626 -25.38 -7.76 9.32
CA VAL A 626 -25.95 -6.44 9.15
C VAL A 626 -25.12 -5.41 9.92
N TRP A 627 -25.21 -4.14 9.55
CA TRP A 627 -24.54 -3.07 10.31
C TRP A 627 -25.53 -2.46 11.32
N PRO A 628 -25.34 -2.70 12.62
CA PRO A 628 -26.39 -2.45 13.62
C PRO A 628 -26.50 -1.00 14.09
N ARG A 629 -25.58 -0.12 13.75
CA ARG A 629 -25.52 1.27 14.27
C ARG A 629 -26.56 2.19 13.70
#